data_5c9c0b48124f45030ea185c4d3df5f46
#
_entry.id   5c9c0b48124f45030ea185c4d3df5f46
#
_cell.length_a   1.000
_cell.length_b   1.000
_cell.length_c   1.000
_cell.angle_alpha   90.00
_cell.angle_beta   90.00
_cell.angle_gamma   90.00
#
_symmetry.space_group_name_H-M   'P 1'
#
loop_
_entity.id
_entity.type
_entity.pdbx_description
1 polymer ?
#
loop_
_entity_poly.entity_id
_entity_poly.type
_entity_poly.pdbx_seq_one_letter_code
_entity_poly.pdbx_strand_id
1 'polypeptide(L)'
;MRRKSNITEFVLLGFSQDPDVQKALFVMFLLTYIVTMVGNLLIVVTIIASPSLDSPTYFFLACLSFIDAAYSTTISPVLIVDLFCDKKTISFPACMGQLFIDHLFGGTEVFLLVGMAYDRYVAICKPLRYLTIMNRQVCILMLVLAMIGGFMHSVFQIAVVYSLPFCGPNVIDHFFCDMYPLLELVCTDTYFVGLAVVFNGGAICMIIFTLLLISYGVILNSLKTYSQEGRCKALSTCSSHITVVVLFFVPCIFIYVRPVSNFPIDKFITVFYTVISPMLNPLIYTLRNSEMRNAIEKLV
;
A
#
# COMPACT_ATOMS: atom_id res chain seq x y z
N MET A 1 -37.23 14.38 -5.52
CA MET A 1 -36.44 14.16 -6.79
C MET A 1 -35.02 14.63 -6.54
N ARG A 2 -34.07 13.72 -6.34
CA ARG A 2 -32.64 14.07 -6.17
C ARG A 2 -32.09 14.49 -7.53
N ARG A 3 -31.69 15.77 -7.66
CA ARG A 3 -30.89 16.22 -8.82
C ARG A 3 -29.59 15.43 -8.82
N LYS A 4 -29.43 14.55 -9.78
CA LYS A 4 -28.12 13.98 -10.14
C LYS A 4 -27.24 15.17 -10.49
N SER A 5 -26.17 15.41 -9.74
CA SER A 5 -25.20 16.44 -10.10
C SER A 5 -24.53 16.02 -11.40
N ASN A 6 -24.49 16.93 -12.37
CA ASN A 6 -23.78 16.73 -13.64
C ASN A 6 -22.26 17.04 -13.47
N ILE A 7 -21.63 16.58 -12.40
CA ILE A 7 -20.18 16.73 -12.28
C ILE A 7 -19.53 15.76 -13.25
N THR A 8 -18.87 16.30 -14.25
CA THR A 8 -18.15 15.54 -15.29
C THR A 8 -16.66 15.47 -15.02
N GLU A 9 -16.12 16.44 -14.25
CA GLU A 9 -14.71 16.54 -13.91
C GLU A 9 -14.50 17.16 -12.53
N PHE A 10 -13.37 16.82 -11.90
CA PHE A 10 -12.88 17.42 -10.66
C PHE A 10 -11.59 18.19 -10.91
N VAL A 11 -11.35 19.22 -10.11
CA VAL A 11 -10.11 20.00 -10.08
C VAL A 11 -9.30 19.58 -8.87
N LEU A 12 -8.06 19.11 -9.05
CA LEU A 12 -7.14 18.74 -7.97
C LEU A 12 -6.30 19.94 -7.56
N LEU A 13 -6.25 20.30 -6.28
CA LEU A 13 -5.40 21.40 -5.81
C LEU A 13 -3.92 21.01 -5.66
N GLY A 14 -3.62 19.71 -5.50
CA GLY A 14 -2.27 19.24 -5.29
C GLY A 14 -1.68 19.68 -3.93
N PHE A 15 -0.36 19.79 -3.86
CA PHE A 15 0.37 20.15 -2.63
C PHE A 15 0.57 21.65 -2.44
N SER A 16 0.87 22.36 -3.50
CA SER A 16 1.17 23.80 -3.49
C SER A 16 0.79 24.45 -4.79
N GLN A 17 0.50 25.76 -4.73
CA GLN A 17 0.30 26.60 -5.91
C GLN A 17 1.53 27.47 -6.22
N ASP A 18 2.57 27.43 -5.38
CA ASP A 18 3.82 28.14 -5.58
C ASP A 18 4.66 27.44 -6.67
N PRO A 19 5.05 28.12 -7.76
CA PRO A 19 5.79 27.51 -8.87
C PRO A 19 7.15 26.95 -8.49
N ASP A 20 7.86 27.54 -7.53
CA ASP A 20 9.17 27.06 -7.14
C ASP A 20 9.06 25.81 -6.25
N VAL A 21 8.05 25.76 -5.38
CA VAL A 21 7.70 24.56 -4.63
C VAL A 21 7.27 23.43 -5.57
N GLN A 22 6.47 23.73 -6.61
CA GLN A 22 6.05 22.73 -7.60
C GLN A 22 7.24 22.12 -8.34
N LYS A 23 8.23 22.92 -8.75
CA LYS A 23 9.47 22.41 -9.39
C LYS A 23 10.25 21.48 -8.48
N ALA A 24 10.40 21.85 -7.19
CA ALA A 24 11.09 21.03 -6.20
C ALA A 24 10.36 19.71 -5.97
N LEU A 25 9.03 19.75 -5.82
CA LEU A 25 8.18 18.57 -5.67
C LEU A 25 8.22 17.66 -6.92
N PHE A 26 8.25 18.25 -8.12
CA PHE A 26 8.40 17.49 -9.36
C PHE A 26 9.68 16.64 -9.36
N VAL A 27 10.82 17.26 -9.09
CA VAL A 27 12.11 16.54 -9.07
C VAL A 27 12.07 15.44 -8.00
N MET A 28 11.54 15.76 -6.82
CA MET A 28 11.43 14.81 -5.72
C MET A 28 10.55 13.59 -6.09
N PHE A 29 9.33 13.83 -6.59
CA PHE A 29 8.41 12.73 -6.94
C PHE A 29 8.88 11.94 -8.16
N LEU A 30 9.50 12.60 -9.15
CA LEU A 30 10.08 11.91 -10.30
C LEU A 30 11.21 10.95 -9.88
N LEU A 31 12.14 11.42 -9.05
CA LEU A 31 13.23 10.57 -8.53
C LEU A 31 12.69 9.43 -7.67
N THR A 32 11.73 9.72 -6.80
CA THR A 32 11.07 8.69 -5.97
C THR A 32 10.40 7.63 -6.84
N TYR A 33 9.66 8.03 -7.87
CA TYR A 33 9.00 7.11 -8.79
C TYR A 33 10.01 6.23 -9.56
N ILE A 34 11.09 6.83 -10.07
CA ILE A 34 12.16 6.07 -10.76
C ILE A 34 12.77 5.04 -9.81
N VAL A 35 13.13 5.43 -8.58
CA VAL A 35 13.69 4.53 -7.56
C VAL A 35 12.71 3.41 -7.22
N THR A 36 11.43 3.72 -7.07
CA THR A 36 10.38 2.74 -6.82
C THR A 36 10.27 1.72 -7.93
N MET A 37 10.18 2.19 -9.19
CA MET A 37 10.05 1.30 -10.33
C MET A 37 11.29 0.43 -10.53
N VAL A 38 12.48 1.03 -10.53
CA VAL A 38 13.74 0.30 -10.71
C VAL A 38 13.94 -0.70 -9.57
N GLY A 39 13.74 -0.30 -8.32
CA GLY A 39 13.93 -1.17 -7.16
C GLY A 39 12.98 -2.38 -7.16
N ASN A 40 11.69 -2.15 -7.36
CA ASN A 40 10.69 -3.22 -7.36
C ASN A 40 10.83 -4.16 -8.57
N LEU A 41 11.03 -3.61 -9.77
CA LEU A 41 11.25 -4.45 -10.96
C LEU A 41 12.54 -5.26 -10.87
N LEU A 42 13.62 -4.69 -10.31
CA LEU A 42 14.85 -5.41 -10.06
C LEU A 42 14.64 -6.61 -9.14
N ILE A 43 13.88 -6.46 -8.05
CA ILE A 43 13.53 -7.58 -7.16
C ILE A 43 12.79 -8.67 -7.94
N VAL A 44 11.73 -8.31 -8.66
CA VAL A 44 10.92 -9.27 -9.43
C VAL A 44 11.78 -10.03 -10.43
N VAL A 45 12.59 -9.33 -11.22
CA VAL A 45 13.47 -9.94 -12.23
C VAL A 45 14.52 -10.84 -11.57
N THR A 46 15.14 -10.39 -10.47
CA THR A 46 16.15 -11.17 -9.75
C THR A 46 15.57 -12.47 -9.20
N ILE A 47 14.37 -12.43 -8.62
CA ILE A 47 13.73 -13.64 -8.08
C ILE A 47 13.37 -14.61 -9.19
N ILE A 48 12.85 -14.14 -10.32
CA ILE A 48 12.51 -14.99 -11.47
C ILE A 48 13.76 -15.59 -12.11
N ALA A 49 14.85 -14.83 -12.21
CA ALA A 49 16.09 -15.26 -12.88
C ALA A 49 16.97 -16.16 -12.00
N SER A 50 16.80 -16.16 -10.69
CA SER A 50 17.69 -16.85 -9.74
C SER A 50 17.04 -18.09 -9.11
N PRO A 51 17.40 -19.30 -9.54
CA PRO A 51 16.86 -20.55 -8.98
C PRO A 51 17.14 -20.72 -7.47
N SER A 52 18.16 -20.05 -6.95
CA SER A 52 18.47 -20.06 -5.50
C SER A 52 17.44 -19.32 -4.64
N LEU A 53 16.58 -18.50 -5.26
CA LEU A 53 15.51 -17.74 -4.60
C LEU A 53 14.13 -18.40 -4.75
N ASP A 54 14.07 -19.70 -5.02
CA ASP A 54 12.82 -20.47 -5.12
C ASP A 54 12.32 -20.88 -3.72
N SER A 55 11.81 -19.93 -2.98
CA SER A 55 11.16 -20.18 -1.68
C SER A 55 9.88 -19.37 -1.51
N PRO A 56 8.94 -19.83 -0.65
CA PRO A 56 7.69 -19.10 -0.37
C PRO A 56 7.91 -17.63 0.00
N THR A 57 8.94 -17.35 0.76
CA THR A 57 9.33 -15.99 1.14
C THR A 57 9.60 -15.10 -0.06
N TYR A 58 10.40 -15.57 -1.02
CA TYR A 58 10.73 -14.80 -2.21
C TYR A 58 9.56 -14.72 -3.17
N PHE A 59 8.70 -15.75 -3.21
CA PHE A 59 7.43 -15.66 -3.94
C PHE A 59 6.57 -14.48 -3.46
N PHE A 60 6.34 -14.38 -2.13
CA PHE A 60 5.56 -13.25 -1.59
C PHE A 60 6.26 -11.91 -1.79
N LEU A 61 7.59 -11.87 -1.68
CA LEU A 61 8.36 -10.66 -1.93
C LEU A 61 8.24 -10.19 -3.39
N ALA A 62 8.29 -11.11 -4.36
CA ALA A 62 8.07 -10.77 -5.77
C ALA A 62 6.66 -10.24 -6.02
N CYS A 63 5.64 -10.86 -5.39
CA CYS A 63 4.26 -10.39 -5.47
C CYS A 63 4.09 -8.99 -4.87
N LEU A 64 4.66 -8.73 -3.69
CA LEU A 64 4.63 -7.42 -3.04
C LEU A 64 5.29 -6.37 -3.95
N SER A 65 6.50 -6.64 -4.44
CA SER A 65 7.22 -5.72 -5.33
C SER A 65 6.47 -5.45 -6.63
N PHE A 66 5.79 -6.44 -7.20
CA PHE A 66 4.95 -6.23 -8.37
C PHE A 66 3.74 -5.33 -8.06
N ILE A 67 3.09 -5.54 -6.93
CA ILE A 67 1.96 -4.73 -6.46
C ILE A 67 2.42 -3.30 -6.19
N ASP A 68 3.55 -3.09 -5.52
CA ASP A 68 4.14 -1.78 -5.25
C ASP A 68 4.43 -0.99 -6.53
N ALA A 69 5.00 -1.64 -7.56
CA ALA A 69 5.24 -1.03 -8.86
C ALA A 69 3.94 -0.66 -9.56
N ALA A 70 2.95 -1.56 -9.57
CA ALA A 70 1.63 -1.31 -10.16
C ALA A 70 0.90 -0.18 -9.44
N TYR A 71 0.87 -0.20 -8.11
CA TYR A 71 0.25 0.80 -7.26
C TYR A 71 0.86 2.19 -7.49
N SER A 72 2.19 2.29 -7.43
CA SER A 72 2.91 3.54 -7.68
C SER A 72 2.63 4.12 -9.07
N THR A 73 2.42 3.27 -10.08
CA THR A 73 2.12 3.70 -11.45
C THR A 73 0.73 4.31 -11.60
N THR A 74 -0.19 4.07 -10.69
CA THR A 74 -1.55 4.65 -10.74
C THR A 74 -1.62 6.07 -10.17
N ILE A 75 -0.71 6.44 -9.29
CA ILE A 75 -0.73 7.73 -8.57
C ILE A 75 0.41 8.64 -9.06
N SER A 76 1.66 8.14 -9.02
CA SER A 76 2.83 8.98 -9.22
C SER A 76 2.92 9.66 -10.59
N PRO A 77 2.61 9.02 -11.74
CA PRO A 77 2.67 9.68 -13.04
C PRO A 77 1.67 10.84 -13.16
N VAL A 78 0.45 10.65 -12.64
CA VAL A 78 -0.58 11.71 -12.64
C VAL A 78 -0.13 12.89 -11.79
N LEU A 79 0.36 12.60 -10.57
CA LEU A 79 0.90 13.62 -9.67
C LEU A 79 2.06 14.40 -10.32
N ILE A 80 3.00 13.71 -10.97
CA ILE A 80 4.16 14.33 -11.61
C ILE A 80 3.72 15.24 -12.77
N VAL A 81 2.79 14.78 -13.61
CA VAL A 81 2.26 15.58 -14.72
C VAL A 81 1.50 16.79 -14.20
N ASP A 82 0.68 16.64 -13.18
CA ASP A 82 -0.11 17.71 -12.60
C ASP A 82 0.73 18.85 -11.99
N LEU A 83 1.98 18.58 -11.61
CA LEU A 83 2.90 19.63 -11.14
C LEU A 83 3.34 20.60 -12.24
N PHE A 84 3.18 20.23 -13.52
CA PHE A 84 3.46 21.10 -14.68
C PHE A 84 2.21 21.68 -15.35
N CYS A 85 1.03 21.16 -15.05
CA CYS A 85 -0.20 21.60 -15.67
C CYS A 85 -0.81 22.78 -14.92
N ASP A 86 -1.23 23.83 -15.67
CA ASP A 86 -1.97 24.96 -15.09
C ASP A 86 -3.37 24.53 -14.62
N LYS A 87 -3.99 23.58 -15.34
CA LYS A 87 -5.28 22.98 -14.98
C LYS A 87 -5.08 21.52 -14.61
N LYS A 88 -5.24 21.25 -13.34
CA LYS A 88 -5.15 19.90 -12.75
C LYS A 88 -6.56 19.32 -12.69
N THR A 89 -7.07 18.81 -13.81
CA THR A 89 -8.43 18.25 -13.87
C THR A 89 -8.40 16.74 -14.14
N ILE A 90 -9.30 16.02 -13.46
CA ILE A 90 -9.53 14.59 -13.66
C ILE A 90 -11.03 14.37 -13.96
N SER A 91 -11.35 13.57 -14.98
CA SER A 91 -12.74 13.23 -15.27
C SER A 91 -13.34 12.37 -14.16
N PHE A 92 -14.66 12.46 -13.95
CA PHE A 92 -15.35 11.62 -12.94
C PHE A 92 -15.05 10.13 -13.10
N PRO A 93 -15.12 9.51 -14.30
CA PRO A 93 -14.77 8.09 -14.46
C PRO A 93 -13.30 7.78 -14.13
N ALA A 94 -12.37 8.66 -14.49
CA ALA A 94 -10.95 8.47 -14.19
C ALA A 94 -10.67 8.58 -12.68
N CYS A 95 -11.33 9.52 -11.99
CA CYS A 95 -11.28 9.66 -10.53
C CYS A 95 -11.81 8.40 -9.83
N MET A 96 -12.95 7.88 -10.25
CA MET A 96 -13.50 6.62 -9.71
C MET A 96 -12.59 5.44 -10.02
N GLY A 97 -11.99 5.38 -11.20
CA GLY A 97 -11.00 4.37 -11.58
C GLY A 97 -9.75 4.43 -10.70
N GLN A 98 -9.22 5.63 -10.46
CA GLN A 98 -8.07 5.84 -9.57
C GLN A 98 -8.38 5.39 -8.14
N LEU A 99 -9.53 5.79 -7.60
CA LEU A 99 -10.01 5.38 -6.28
C LEU A 99 -10.17 3.85 -6.19
N PHE A 100 -10.73 3.21 -7.24
CA PHE A 100 -10.89 1.75 -7.30
C PHE A 100 -9.54 1.04 -7.24
N ILE A 101 -8.58 1.47 -8.05
CA ILE A 101 -7.26 0.83 -8.16
C ILE A 101 -6.45 1.06 -6.89
N ASP A 102 -6.53 2.26 -6.31
CA ASP A 102 -5.90 2.59 -5.03
C ASP A 102 -6.34 1.62 -3.92
N HIS A 103 -7.63 1.47 -3.73
CA HIS A 103 -8.18 0.55 -2.71
C HIS A 103 -7.97 -0.93 -3.04
N LEU A 104 -7.90 -1.29 -4.33
CA LEU A 104 -7.60 -2.65 -4.77
C LEU A 104 -6.17 -3.05 -4.37
N PHE A 105 -5.20 -2.25 -4.74
CA PHE A 105 -3.80 -2.57 -4.44
C PHE A 105 -3.47 -2.38 -2.96
N GLY A 106 -3.91 -1.29 -2.33
CA GLY A 106 -3.73 -1.09 -0.91
C GLY A 106 -4.38 -2.19 -0.06
N GLY A 107 -5.61 -2.59 -0.40
CA GLY A 107 -6.27 -3.73 0.25
C GLY A 107 -5.54 -5.05 0.02
N THR A 108 -5.07 -5.30 -1.20
CA THR A 108 -4.29 -6.52 -1.52
C THR A 108 -2.98 -6.55 -0.72
N GLU A 109 -2.28 -5.42 -0.59
CA GLU A 109 -1.06 -5.29 0.19
C GLU A 109 -1.29 -5.62 1.66
N VAL A 110 -2.38 -5.11 2.27
CA VAL A 110 -2.77 -5.43 3.65
C VAL A 110 -2.87 -6.94 3.87
N PHE A 111 -3.60 -7.65 3.01
CA PHE A 111 -3.76 -9.11 3.14
C PHE A 111 -2.49 -9.89 2.78
N LEU A 112 -1.69 -9.40 1.83
CA LEU A 112 -0.42 -10.00 1.47
C LEU A 112 0.58 -9.95 2.63
N LEU A 113 0.64 -8.84 3.36
CA LEU A 113 1.47 -8.70 4.57
C LEU A 113 1.07 -9.70 5.67
N VAL A 114 -0.21 -10.06 5.78
CA VAL A 114 -0.66 -11.15 6.66
C VAL A 114 -0.09 -12.49 6.19
N GLY A 115 -0.15 -12.75 4.89
CA GLY A 115 0.46 -13.96 4.30
C GLY A 115 1.95 -14.06 4.57
N MET A 116 2.67 -12.96 4.42
CA MET A 116 4.10 -12.88 4.72
C MET A 116 4.40 -13.08 6.22
N ALA A 117 3.57 -12.56 7.12
CA ALA A 117 3.73 -12.80 8.55
C ALA A 117 3.50 -14.27 8.92
N TYR A 118 2.51 -14.92 8.30
CA TYR A 118 2.28 -16.34 8.47
C TYR A 118 3.45 -17.17 7.92
N ASP A 119 3.99 -16.81 6.75
CA ASP A 119 5.23 -17.42 6.22
C ASP A 119 6.38 -17.34 7.23
N ARG A 120 6.62 -16.16 7.80
CA ARG A 120 7.64 -15.97 8.85
C ARG A 120 7.37 -16.83 10.09
N TYR A 121 6.12 -16.89 10.54
CA TYR A 121 5.75 -17.72 11.67
C TYR A 121 6.05 -19.19 11.42
N VAL A 122 5.67 -19.73 10.28
CA VAL A 122 5.93 -21.14 9.94
C VAL A 122 7.43 -21.40 9.79
N ALA A 123 8.15 -20.50 9.09
CA ALA A 123 9.60 -20.66 8.89
C ALA A 123 10.39 -20.70 10.22
N ILE A 124 9.95 -19.91 11.20
CA ILE A 124 10.65 -19.82 12.50
C ILE A 124 10.10 -20.83 13.50
N CYS A 125 8.80 -20.91 13.68
CA CYS A 125 8.21 -21.75 14.74
C CYS A 125 8.04 -23.22 14.34
N LYS A 126 8.06 -23.54 13.04
CA LYS A 126 7.88 -24.92 12.51
C LYS A 126 8.86 -25.26 11.37
N PRO A 127 10.18 -25.07 11.57
CA PRO A 127 11.16 -25.15 10.48
C PRO A 127 11.19 -26.53 9.79
N LEU A 128 11.00 -27.61 10.50
CA LEU A 128 11.01 -28.98 9.96
C LEU A 128 9.81 -29.28 9.03
N ARG A 129 8.74 -28.50 9.14
CA ARG A 129 7.52 -28.65 8.33
C ARG A 129 7.28 -27.48 7.40
N TYR A 130 8.25 -26.58 7.27
CA TYR A 130 8.08 -25.33 6.52
C TYR A 130 7.61 -25.58 5.09
N LEU A 131 8.36 -26.32 4.29
CA LEU A 131 8.00 -26.59 2.88
C LEU A 131 6.75 -27.47 2.70
N THR A 132 6.36 -28.23 3.70
CA THR A 132 5.13 -29.02 3.68
C THR A 132 3.91 -28.11 3.90
N ILE A 133 4.00 -27.15 4.82
CA ILE A 133 2.92 -26.21 5.14
C ILE A 133 2.85 -25.12 4.09
N MET A 134 3.99 -24.49 3.77
CA MET A 134 4.12 -23.41 2.81
C MET A 134 4.50 -23.94 1.41
N ASN A 135 3.69 -24.87 0.89
CA ASN A 135 3.88 -25.35 -0.46
C ASN A 135 3.35 -24.33 -1.49
N ARG A 136 3.72 -24.51 -2.77
CA ARG A 136 3.38 -23.58 -3.87
C ARG A 136 1.87 -23.35 -4.00
N GLN A 137 1.04 -24.38 -3.78
CA GLN A 137 -0.42 -24.26 -3.87
C GLN A 137 -0.96 -23.37 -2.77
N VAL A 138 -0.47 -23.51 -1.53
CA VAL A 138 -0.87 -22.65 -0.40
C VAL A 138 -0.42 -21.21 -0.65
N CYS A 139 0.78 -20.96 -1.15
CA CYS A 139 1.25 -19.61 -1.48
C CYS A 139 0.37 -18.94 -2.53
N ILE A 140 0.03 -19.66 -3.60
CA ILE A 140 -0.87 -19.15 -4.65
C ILE A 140 -2.28 -18.90 -4.08
N LEU A 141 -2.80 -19.82 -3.27
CA LEU A 141 -4.10 -19.63 -2.63
C LEU A 141 -4.13 -18.37 -1.76
N MET A 142 -3.08 -18.15 -0.96
CA MET A 142 -2.97 -16.96 -0.10
C MET A 142 -2.91 -15.66 -0.93
N LEU A 143 -2.18 -15.66 -2.05
CA LEU A 143 -2.15 -14.52 -2.98
C LEU A 143 -3.54 -14.26 -3.59
N VAL A 144 -4.24 -15.31 -4.06
CA VAL A 144 -5.58 -15.19 -4.63
C VAL A 144 -6.57 -14.65 -3.59
N LEU A 145 -6.50 -15.15 -2.35
CA LEU A 145 -7.34 -14.64 -1.26
C LEU A 145 -7.04 -13.18 -0.92
N ALA A 146 -5.77 -12.77 -0.97
CA ALA A 146 -5.38 -11.37 -0.78
C ALA A 146 -5.96 -10.48 -1.88
N MET A 147 -5.89 -10.91 -3.15
CA MET A 147 -6.47 -10.18 -4.28
C MET A 147 -8.00 -10.09 -4.19
N ILE A 148 -8.67 -11.18 -3.81
CA ILE A 148 -10.14 -11.19 -3.59
C ILE A 148 -10.49 -10.22 -2.45
N GLY A 149 -9.76 -10.24 -1.35
CA GLY A 149 -9.97 -9.33 -0.22
C GLY A 149 -9.83 -7.86 -0.63
N GLY A 150 -8.76 -7.51 -1.34
CA GLY A 150 -8.55 -6.17 -1.90
C GLY A 150 -9.64 -5.76 -2.88
N PHE A 151 -10.06 -6.67 -3.76
CA PHE A 151 -11.15 -6.42 -4.72
C PHE A 151 -12.48 -6.14 -4.01
N MET A 152 -12.85 -6.96 -3.04
CA MET A 152 -14.10 -6.77 -2.27
C MET A 152 -14.08 -5.46 -1.50
N HIS A 153 -12.94 -5.12 -0.88
CA HIS A 153 -12.74 -3.86 -0.21
C HIS A 153 -12.94 -2.67 -1.19
N SER A 154 -12.30 -2.72 -2.34
CA SER A 154 -12.39 -1.69 -3.37
C SER A 154 -13.81 -1.52 -3.92
N VAL A 155 -14.50 -2.63 -4.25
CA VAL A 155 -15.88 -2.62 -4.73
C VAL A 155 -16.81 -1.97 -3.69
N PHE A 156 -16.64 -2.28 -2.41
CA PHE A 156 -17.43 -1.65 -1.35
C PHE A 156 -17.22 -0.14 -1.32
N GLN A 157 -15.97 0.32 -1.34
CA GLN A 157 -15.63 1.75 -1.31
C GLN A 157 -16.23 2.50 -2.51
N ILE A 158 -16.08 1.96 -3.71
CA ILE A 158 -16.65 2.56 -4.92
C ILE A 158 -18.18 2.57 -4.88
N ALA A 159 -18.82 1.48 -4.48
CA ALA A 159 -20.27 1.40 -4.41
C ALA A 159 -20.86 2.47 -3.47
N VAL A 160 -20.18 2.71 -2.35
CA VAL A 160 -20.54 3.76 -1.39
C VAL A 160 -20.45 5.14 -2.06
N VAL A 161 -19.30 5.49 -2.65
CA VAL A 161 -19.08 6.83 -3.25
C VAL A 161 -19.97 7.06 -4.47
N TYR A 162 -20.10 6.06 -5.35
CA TYR A 162 -20.86 6.19 -6.59
C TYR A 162 -22.36 6.45 -6.36
N SER A 163 -22.88 6.06 -5.20
CA SER A 163 -24.29 6.28 -4.81
C SER A 163 -24.57 7.70 -4.29
N LEU A 164 -23.53 8.50 -4.02
CA LEU A 164 -23.65 9.79 -3.36
C LEU A 164 -23.98 10.92 -4.35
N PRO A 165 -24.81 11.91 -3.94
CA PRO A 165 -25.10 13.11 -4.72
C PRO A 165 -23.99 14.14 -4.50
N PHE A 166 -23.17 14.39 -5.52
CA PHE A 166 -22.19 15.47 -5.52
C PHE A 166 -22.86 16.78 -5.94
N CYS A 167 -22.73 17.87 -5.20
CA CYS A 167 -23.35 19.17 -5.51
C CYS A 167 -22.46 20.38 -5.18
N GLY A 168 -21.31 20.18 -4.59
CA GLY A 168 -20.39 21.25 -4.22
C GLY A 168 -19.57 21.78 -5.40
N PRO A 169 -18.65 22.69 -5.14
CA PRO A 169 -17.60 23.00 -6.10
C PRO A 169 -16.86 21.69 -6.40
N ASN A 170 -16.56 21.44 -7.68
CA ASN A 170 -15.85 20.26 -8.14
C ASN A 170 -14.34 20.31 -7.86
N VAL A 171 -13.96 20.83 -6.68
CA VAL A 171 -12.57 21.05 -6.27
C VAL A 171 -12.20 20.10 -5.14
N ILE A 172 -11.23 19.24 -5.40
CA ILE A 172 -10.67 18.28 -4.45
C ILE A 172 -9.38 18.86 -3.87
N ASP A 173 -9.34 19.12 -2.57
CA ASP A 173 -8.12 19.59 -1.90
C ASP A 173 -7.17 18.42 -1.58
N HIS A 174 -6.76 17.74 -2.65
CA HIS A 174 -5.81 16.63 -2.59
C HIS A 174 -5.01 16.53 -3.90
N PHE A 175 -3.97 15.67 -3.94
CA PHE A 175 -3.15 15.44 -5.13
C PHE A 175 -3.62 14.25 -5.98
N PHE A 176 -4.60 13.50 -5.53
CA PHE A 176 -5.30 12.44 -6.26
C PHE A 176 -6.73 12.28 -5.71
N CYS A 177 -7.53 11.43 -6.37
CA CYS A 177 -8.87 11.12 -5.90
C CYS A 177 -8.82 10.18 -4.70
N ASP A 178 -9.06 10.71 -3.51
CA ASP A 178 -9.16 9.94 -2.27
C ASP A 178 -10.56 10.03 -1.67
N MET A 179 -10.90 9.07 -0.84
CA MET A 179 -12.23 8.90 -0.28
C MET A 179 -12.69 10.10 0.53
N TYR A 180 -11.90 10.57 1.50
CA TYR A 180 -12.32 11.64 2.40
C TYR A 180 -12.52 12.98 1.69
N PRO A 181 -11.62 13.46 0.81
CA PRO A 181 -11.85 14.67 0.04
C PRO A 181 -13.08 14.60 -0.87
N LEU A 182 -13.42 13.41 -1.38
CA LEU A 182 -14.64 13.22 -2.16
C LEU A 182 -15.91 13.30 -1.31
N LEU A 183 -15.89 12.80 -0.09
CA LEU A 183 -17.05 12.88 0.83
C LEU A 183 -17.41 14.33 1.20
N GLU A 184 -16.46 15.26 1.19
CA GLU A 184 -16.70 16.67 1.44
C GLU A 184 -17.48 17.39 0.34
N LEU A 185 -17.46 16.84 -0.89
CA LEU A 185 -18.19 17.39 -2.03
C LEU A 185 -19.63 16.89 -2.12
N VAL A 186 -20.06 16.10 -1.17
CA VAL A 186 -21.41 15.50 -1.14
C VAL A 186 -22.39 16.42 -0.42
N CYS A 187 -23.64 16.51 -0.93
CA CYS A 187 -24.68 17.40 -0.43
C CYS A 187 -25.56 16.84 0.66
N THR A 188 -25.39 15.58 1.01
CA THR A 188 -26.16 14.93 2.07
C THR A 188 -25.29 14.80 3.31
N ASP A 189 -25.94 14.58 4.46
CA ASP A 189 -25.22 14.19 5.66
C ASP A 189 -24.38 12.94 5.39
N THR A 190 -23.06 13.08 5.49
CA THR A 190 -22.07 12.03 5.24
C THR A 190 -21.67 11.28 6.49
N TYR A 191 -22.27 11.55 7.65
CA TYR A 191 -21.89 10.94 8.93
C TYR A 191 -21.91 9.40 8.87
N PHE A 192 -23.03 8.81 8.44
CA PHE A 192 -23.14 7.34 8.34
C PHE A 192 -22.26 6.76 7.26
N VAL A 193 -22.06 7.48 6.16
CA VAL A 193 -21.17 7.07 5.07
C VAL A 193 -19.73 7.11 5.54
N GLY A 194 -19.30 8.18 6.17
CA GLY A 194 -17.98 8.29 6.78
C GLY A 194 -17.72 7.19 7.80
N LEU A 195 -18.72 6.89 8.64
CA LEU A 195 -18.63 5.80 9.61
C LEU A 195 -18.48 4.43 8.92
N ALA A 196 -19.19 4.17 7.83
CA ALA A 196 -19.05 2.94 7.05
C ALA A 196 -17.65 2.81 6.42
N VAL A 197 -17.09 3.90 5.92
CA VAL A 197 -15.72 3.96 5.37
C VAL A 197 -14.68 3.70 6.47
N VAL A 198 -14.81 4.37 7.62
CA VAL A 198 -13.95 4.15 8.79
C VAL A 198 -14.03 2.70 9.26
N PHE A 199 -15.24 2.13 9.30
CA PHE A 199 -15.42 0.75 9.75
C PHE A 199 -14.82 -0.25 8.76
N ASN A 200 -15.01 -0.05 7.45
CA ASN A 200 -14.46 -0.95 6.44
C ASN A 200 -12.94 -0.82 6.29
N GLY A 201 -12.39 0.39 6.24
CA GLY A 201 -10.94 0.60 6.12
C GLY A 201 -10.22 0.56 7.47
N GLY A 202 -10.62 1.42 8.40
CA GLY A 202 -9.97 1.60 9.68
C GLY A 202 -10.04 0.38 10.59
N ALA A 203 -11.23 -0.24 10.74
CA ALA A 203 -11.38 -1.42 11.61
C ALA A 203 -10.59 -2.62 11.05
N ILE A 204 -10.62 -2.86 9.74
CA ILE A 204 -9.84 -3.92 9.12
C ILE A 204 -8.34 -3.69 9.36
N CYS A 205 -7.84 -2.48 9.12
CA CYS A 205 -6.44 -2.13 9.37
C CYS A 205 -6.05 -2.34 10.85
N MET A 206 -6.88 -1.90 11.79
CA MET A 206 -6.63 -2.06 13.23
C MET A 206 -6.59 -3.53 13.65
N ILE A 207 -7.56 -4.33 13.20
CA ILE A 207 -7.63 -5.77 13.53
C ILE A 207 -6.39 -6.48 12.96
N ILE A 208 -6.08 -6.27 11.68
CA ILE A 208 -4.94 -6.92 11.02
C ILE A 208 -3.63 -6.49 11.67
N PHE A 209 -3.43 -5.20 11.93
CA PHE A 209 -2.22 -4.71 12.59
C PHE A 209 -2.03 -5.32 13.97
N THR A 210 -3.09 -5.42 14.77
CA THR A 210 -3.05 -6.08 16.08
C THR A 210 -2.69 -7.55 15.97
N LEU A 211 -3.28 -8.28 15.01
CA LEU A 211 -2.96 -9.69 14.77
C LEU A 211 -1.49 -9.88 14.33
N LEU A 212 -0.97 -8.97 13.50
CA LEU A 212 0.43 -8.96 13.10
C LEU A 212 1.35 -8.75 14.30
N LEU A 213 1.06 -7.78 15.17
CA LEU A 213 1.85 -7.53 16.38
C LEU A 213 1.83 -8.75 17.33
N ILE A 214 0.67 -9.39 17.52
CA ILE A 214 0.57 -10.63 18.31
C ILE A 214 1.41 -11.74 17.67
N SER A 215 1.33 -11.94 16.35
CA SER A 215 2.12 -12.93 15.62
C SER A 215 3.62 -12.72 15.83
N TYR A 216 4.08 -11.47 15.73
CA TYR A 216 5.49 -11.15 16.00
C TYR A 216 5.87 -11.33 17.46
N GLY A 217 4.98 -11.05 18.41
CA GLY A 217 5.20 -11.38 19.83
C GLY A 217 5.45 -12.86 20.04
N VAL A 218 4.66 -13.73 19.39
CA VAL A 218 4.84 -15.18 19.43
C VAL A 218 6.17 -15.60 18.80
N ILE A 219 6.51 -15.07 17.62
CA ILE A 219 7.79 -15.34 16.94
C ILE A 219 8.97 -14.96 17.84
N LEU A 220 8.97 -13.75 18.40
CA LEU A 220 10.04 -13.27 19.27
C LEU A 220 10.19 -14.11 20.53
N ASN A 221 9.08 -14.61 21.10
CA ASN A 221 9.12 -15.52 22.24
C ASN A 221 9.73 -16.88 21.86
N SER A 222 9.39 -17.40 20.69
CA SER A 222 9.96 -18.66 20.17
C SER A 222 11.47 -18.56 19.91
N LEU A 223 11.97 -17.40 19.54
CA LEU A 223 13.40 -17.16 19.29
C LEU A 223 14.28 -17.24 20.55
N LYS A 224 13.70 -17.22 21.76
CA LYS A 224 14.47 -17.38 23.01
C LYS A 224 15.14 -18.76 23.12
N THR A 225 14.61 -19.76 22.43
CA THR A 225 15.14 -21.15 22.43
C THR A 225 16.22 -21.39 21.37
N TYR A 226 16.49 -20.42 20.50
CA TYR A 226 17.45 -20.53 19.41
C TYR A 226 18.88 -20.18 19.85
N SER A 227 19.87 -20.72 19.12
CA SER A 227 21.26 -20.30 19.28
C SER A 227 21.40 -18.81 18.95
N GLN A 228 22.44 -18.16 19.47
CA GLN A 228 22.66 -16.74 19.29
C GLN A 228 22.73 -16.35 17.80
N GLU A 229 23.41 -17.15 16.97
CA GLU A 229 23.54 -16.90 15.53
C GLU A 229 22.20 -17.06 14.79
N GLY A 230 21.46 -18.15 15.03
CA GLY A 230 20.13 -18.38 14.45
C GLY A 230 19.12 -17.31 14.85
N ARG A 231 19.19 -16.86 16.13
CA ARG A 231 18.37 -15.75 16.63
C ARG A 231 18.66 -14.45 15.92
N CYS A 232 19.94 -14.11 15.68
CA CYS A 232 20.34 -12.88 15.00
C CYS A 232 19.82 -12.83 13.55
N LYS A 233 19.97 -13.94 12.80
CA LYS A 233 19.48 -14.08 11.43
C LYS A 233 17.95 -13.94 11.36
N ALA A 234 17.24 -14.66 12.24
CA ALA A 234 15.77 -14.59 12.29
C ALA A 234 15.25 -13.19 12.66
N LEU A 235 15.88 -12.53 13.65
CA LEU A 235 15.54 -11.17 14.04
C LEU A 235 15.77 -10.15 12.92
N SER A 236 16.85 -10.29 12.15
CA SER A 236 17.10 -9.41 10.98
C SER A 236 15.97 -9.48 9.97
N THR A 237 15.52 -10.69 9.64
CA THR A 237 14.43 -10.90 8.68
C THR A 237 13.07 -10.40 9.21
N CYS A 238 12.76 -10.70 10.48
CA CYS A 238 11.53 -10.23 11.13
C CYS A 238 11.50 -8.71 11.24
N SER A 239 12.63 -8.08 11.57
CA SER A 239 12.70 -6.62 11.71
C SER A 239 12.45 -5.90 10.39
N SER A 240 12.89 -6.46 9.27
CA SER A 240 12.56 -5.93 7.94
C SER A 240 11.06 -5.92 7.69
N HIS A 241 10.39 -7.05 7.92
CA HIS A 241 8.95 -7.13 7.73
C HIS A 241 8.18 -6.26 8.72
N ILE A 242 8.57 -6.23 10.01
CA ILE A 242 7.94 -5.35 11.01
C ILE A 242 8.10 -3.89 10.58
N THR A 243 9.25 -3.48 10.05
CA THR A 243 9.47 -2.12 9.57
C THR A 243 8.49 -1.78 8.45
N VAL A 244 8.30 -2.65 7.46
CA VAL A 244 7.33 -2.45 6.37
C VAL A 244 5.90 -2.37 6.92
N VAL A 245 5.53 -3.29 7.82
CA VAL A 245 4.20 -3.29 8.47
C VAL A 245 3.94 -1.97 9.20
N VAL A 246 4.91 -1.47 9.99
CA VAL A 246 4.75 -0.21 10.71
C VAL A 246 4.65 0.98 9.76
N LEU A 247 5.52 1.06 8.74
CA LEU A 247 5.52 2.15 7.76
C LEU A 247 4.22 2.21 6.95
N PHE A 248 3.58 1.07 6.71
CA PHE A 248 2.30 1.01 6.01
C PHE A 248 1.11 1.25 6.94
N PHE A 249 0.98 0.46 8.01
CA PHE A 249 -0.23 0.48 8.84
C PHE A 249 -0.38 1.72 9.71
N VAL A 250 0.71 2.29 10.26
CA VAL A 250 0.61 3.45 11.16
C VAL A 250 0.03 4.67 10.43
N PRO A 251 0.52 5.06 9.23
CA PRO A 251 -0.10 6.13 8.46
C PRO A 251 -1.55 5.82 8.06
N CYS A 252 -1.84 4.60 7.59
CA CYS A 252 -3.19 4.19 7.22
C CYS A 252 -4.16 4.31 8.41
N ILE A 253 -3.80 3.76 9.58
CA ILE A 253 -4.61 3.85 10.79
C ILE A 253 -4.84 5.30 11.17
N PHE A 254 -3.81 6.13 11.11
CA PHE A 254 -3.92 7.55 11.44
C PHE A 254 -4.94 8.28 10.57
N ILE A 255 -5.00 7.96 9.27
CA ILE A 255 -5.98 8.55 8.34
C ILE A 255 -7.37 7.97 8.56
N TYR A 256 -7.51 6.64 8.60
CA TYR A 256 -8.83 5.99 8.56
C TYR A 256 -9.56 5.91 9.90
N VAL A 257 -8.90 6.10 11.05
CA VAL A 257 -9.56 6.06 12.38
C VAL A 257 -10.10 7.43 12.80
N ARG A 258 -9.71 8.51 12.13
CA ARG A 258 -10.21 9.85 12.44
C ARG A 258 -11.54 10.15 11.75
N PRO A 259 -12.39 11.01 12.37
CA PRO A 259 -13.56 11.56 11.69
C PRO A 259 -13.14 12.30 10.40
N VAL A 260 -14.04 12.33 9.42
CA VAL A 260 -13.87 13.09 8.18
C VAL A 260 -13.52 14.55 8.50
N SER A 261 -12.28 14.93 8.23
CA SER A 261 -11.78 16.29 8.46
C SER A 261 -10.54 16.52 7.61
N ASN A 262 -10.48 17.64 6.90
CA ASN A 262 -9.33 18.03 6.08
C ASN A 262 -8.29 18.72 6.95
N PHE A 263 -7.30 17.96 7.39
CA PHE A 263 -6.09 18.57 7.93
C PHE A 263 -5.01 18.63 6.82
N PRO A 264 -4.26 19.74 6.71
CA PRO A 264 -3.15 19.84 5.76
C PRO A 264 -2.13 18.72 5.89
N ILE A 265 -1.99 18.14 7.10
CA ILE A 265 -1.09 17.02 7.38
C ILE A 265 -1.52 15.72 6.69
N ASP A 266 -2.80 15.56 6.35
CA ASP A 266 -3.33 14.31 5.77
C ASP A 266 -2.72 14.04 4.39
N LYS A 267 -2.50 15.08 3.58
CA LYS A 267 -1.78 14.96 2.31
C LYS A 267 -0.36 14.41 2.49
N PHE A 268 0.36 14.88 3.51
CA PHE A 268 1.71 14.39 3.79
C PHE A 268 1.72 12.96 4.31
N ILE A 269 0.75 12.60 5.17
CA ILE A 269 0.64 11.23 5.69
C ILE A 269 0.26 10.27 4.58
N THR A 270 -0.62 10.68 3.67
CA THR A 270 -0.99 9.86 2.51
C THR A 270 0.21 9.54 1.62
N VAL A 271 1.15 10.48 1.44
CA VAL A 271 2.40 10.23 0.70
C VAL A 271 3.22 9.07 1.31
N PHE A 272 3.16 8.88 2.63
CA PHE A 272 3.92 7.80 3.26
C PHE A 272 3.50 6.42 2.78
N TYR A 273 2.22 6.11 2.73
CA TYR A 273 1.79 4.78 2.29
C TYR A 273 1.62 4.66 0.78
N THR A 274 1.37 5.77 0.05
CA THR A 274 1.18 5.72 -1.40
C THR A 274 2.47 5.82 -2.21
N VAL A 275 3.47 6.55 -1.70
CA VAL A 275 4.71 6.86 -2.44
C VAL A 275 5.95 6.36 -1.71
N ILE A 276 6.07 6.65 -0.41
CA ILE A 276 7.29 6.34 0.34
C ILE A 276 7.38 4.84 0.68
N SER A 277 6.29 4.20 1.09
CA SER A 277 6.28 2.77 1.43
C SER A 277 6.68 1.90 0.24
N PRO A 278 6.09 2.02 -0.97
CA PRO A 278 6.53 1.30 -2.16
C PRO A 278 7.99 1.54 -2.55
N MET A 279 8.53 2.73 -2.29
CA MET A 279 9.95 3.05 -2.53
C MET A 279 10.88 2.38 -1.52
N LEU A 280 10.47 2.32 -0.25
CA LEU A 280 11.31 1.79 0.82
C LEU A 280 11.31 0.26 0.87
N ASN A 281 10.24 -0.39 0.44
CA ASN A 281 10.11 -1.85 0.46
C ASN A 281 11.30 -2.56 -0.21
N PRO A 282 11.70 -2.24 -1.46
CA PRO A 282 12.89 -2.82 -2.08
C PRO A 282 14.17 -2.61 -1.26
N LEU A 283 14.36 -1.41 -0.74
CA LEU A 283 15.56 -1.08 0.04
C LEU A 283 15.63 -1.89 1.34
N ILE A 284 14.51 -1.97 2.07
CA ILE A 284 14.43 -2.70 3.35
C ILE A 284 14.72 -4.18 3.14
N TYR A 285 14.14 -4.78 2.09
CA TYR A 285 14.29 -6.21 1.84
C TYR A 285 15.64 -6.57 1.21
N THR A 286 16.21 -5.73 0.34
CA THR A 286 17.51 -6.01 -0.28
C THR A 286 18.67 -5.73 0.67
N LEU A 287 18.67 -4.60 1.38
CA LEU A 287 19.78 -4.24 2.27
C LEU A 287 19.99 -5.23 3.41
N ARG A 288 18.92 -5.84 3.90
CA ARG A 288 18.96 -6.79 5.03
C ARG A 288 19.02 -8.25 4.64
N ASN A 289 18.85 -8.58 3.36
CA ASN A 289 18.88 -9.95 2.86
C ASN A 289 20.13 -10.20 2.01
N SER A 290 21.11 -10.90 2.57
CA SER A 290 22.36 -11.21 1.88
C SER A 290 22.17 -12.10 0.64
N GLU A 291 21.20 -13.04 0.66
CA GLU A 291 20.91 -13.92 -0.47
C GLU A 291 20.36 -13.11 -1.65
N MET A 292 19.44 -12.19 -1.39
CA MET A 292 18.91 -11.27 -2.41
C MET A 292 20.02 -10.39 -2.98
N ARG A 293 20.83 -9.78 -2.13
CA ARG A 293 21.96 -8.93 -2.57
C ARG A 293 22.94 -9.69 -3.43
N ASN A 294 23.36 -10.90 -3.01
CA ASN A 294 24.27 -11.73 -3.80
C ASN A 294 23.65 -12.17 -5.14
N ALA A 295 22.34 -12.36 -5.21
CA ALA A 295 21.64 -12.69 -6.44
C ALA A 295 21.59 -11.49 -7.39
N ILE A 296 21.35 -10.28 -6.87
CA ILE A 296 21.41 -9.04 -7.66
C ILE A 296 22.83 -8.80 -8.21
N GLU A 297 23.86 -8.93 -7.38
CA GLU A 297 25.26 -8.79 -7.78
C GLU A 297 25.70 -9.76 -8.88
N LYS A 298 25.04 -10.90 -9.02
CA LYS A 298 25.30 -11.85 -10.10
C LYS A 298 24.53 -11.55 -11.39
N LEU A 299 23.49 -10.75 -11.29
CA LEU A 299 22.62 -10.42 -12.42
C LEU A 299 23.10 -9.15 -13.13
N VAL A 300 23.69 -8.22 -12.39
CA VAL A 300 24.24 -6.94 -12.86
C VAL A 300 25.74 -7.06 -13.06
#